data_762e8efd8ace9d5ceb542e9d057c7b1f
#
_entry.id   762e8efd8ace9d5ceb542e9d057c7b1f
#
_cell.length_a   1.000
_cell.length_b   1.000
_cell.length_c   1.000
_cell.angle_alpha   90.00
_cell.angle_beta   90.00
_cell.angle_gamma   90.00
#
_symmetry.space_group_name_H-M   'P 1'
#
loop_
_entity.id
_entity.type
_entity.pdbx_description
1 polymer ?
#
loop_
_entity_poly.entity_id
_entity_poly.type
_entity_poly.pdbx_seq_one_letter_code
_entity_poly.pdbx_strand_id
1 'polypeptide(L)'
;AVMTVKYTNTWSSYSTEKQAAKELVDEDCVVISQHSDTVGPAAICENAQRDIPVYHVGYNQSMTDIAPTRSLVSCCVDYSSYFEQSVYALLHDKKIEECIDGRTYKQDAMAGIDKGWVRILDINEAIVPKGTKEMVEDTIEKIEKGKLEVFSGPFTGVSVFDRNDKINLNTPYKENANSS
;
A
#
# COMPACT_ATOMS: atom_id res chain seq x y z
N ALA A 1 0.27 0.48 18.08
CA ALA A 1 -0.80 1.07 17.25
C ALA A 1 -1.93 0.06 17.10
N VAL A 2 -3.14 0.53 16.91
CA VAL A 2 -4.31 -0.31 16.57
C VAL A 2 -4.66 0.00 15.13
N MET A 3 -4.92 -1.05 14.34
CA MET A 3 -5.37 -0.92 12.96
C MET A 3 -6.82 -1.39 12.86
N THR A 4 -7.69 -0.52 12.36
CA THR A 4 -9.08 -0.84 12.00
C THR A 4 -9.20 -0.96 10.49
N VAL A 5 -9.87 -2.01 10.01
CA VAL A 5 -10.01 -2.27 8.58
C VAL A 5 -11.50 -2.23 8.18
N LYS A 6 -11.80 -1.52 7.09
CA LYS A 6 -13.11 -1.47 6.43
C LYS A 6 -12.98 -1.96 4.99
N TYR A 7 -13.79 -2.93 4.61
CA TYR A 7 -13.82 -3.45 3.24
C TYR A 7 -14.90 -2.75 2.42
N THR A 8 -14.52 -2.18 1.29
CA THR A 8 -15.45 -1.56 0.34
C THR A 8 -16.05 -2.56 -0.64
N ASN A 9 -15.45 -3.77 -0.74
CA ASN A 9 -15.82 -4.83 -1.69
C ASN A 9 -15.86 -4.37 -3.17
N THR A 10 -15.11 -3.33 -3.48
CA THR A 10 -14.94 -2.79 -4.83
C THR A 10 -13.60 -2.06 -4.92
N TRP A 11 -12.95 -2.09 -6.08
CA TRP A 11 -11.71 -1.35 -6.34
C TRP A 11 -11.96 0.15 -6.49
N SER A 12 -13.12 0.54 -7.04
CA SER A 12 -13.39 1.93 -7.35
C SER A 12 -14.87 2.28 -7.12
N SER A 13 -15.11 3.02 -6.06
CA SER A 13 -16.43 3.61 -5.75
C SER A 13 -16.24 4.82 -4.84
N TYR A 14 -16.28 6.00 -5.42
CA TYR A 14 -16.06 7.24 -4.70
C TYR A 14 -16.96 7.39 -3.45
N SER A 15 -18.24 7.07 -3.57
CA SER A 15 -19.20 7.17 -2.45
C SER A 15 -18.91 6.15 -1.34
N THR A 16 -18.63 4.90 -1.71
CA THR A 16 -18.36 3.82 -0.75
C THR A 16 -17.03 4.08 -0.01
N GLU A 17 -16.00 4.50 -0.74
CA GLU A 17 -14.69 4.82 -0.17
C GLU A 17 -14.75 6.03 0.77
N LYS A 18 -15.48 7.08 0.39
CA LYS A 18 -15.75 8.23 1.28
C LYS A 18 -16.47 7.80 2.55
N GLN A 19 -17.49 6.97 2.43
CA GLN A 19 -18.25 6.49 3.59
C GLN A 19 -17.35 5.68 4.52
N ALA A 20 -16.55 4.75 4.00
CA ALA A 20 -15.63 3.95 4.78
C ALA A 20 -14.57 4.83 5.49
N ALA A 21 -14.00 5.80 4.79
CA ALA A 21 -13.05 6.75 5.38
C ALA A 21 -13.69 7.59 6.48
N LYS A 22 -14.93 8.08 6.25
CA LYS A 22 -15.67 8.84 7.27
C LYS A 22 -15.91 7.99 8.52
N GLU A 23 -16.33 6.74 8.36
CA GLU A 23 -16.55 5.83 9.49
C GLU A 23 -15.25 5.60 10.30
N LEU A 24 -14.11 5.42 9.62
CA LEU A 24 -12.81 5.30 10.30
C LEU A 24 -12.43 6.58 11.05
N VAL A 25 -12.69 7.75 10.48
CA VAL A 25 -12.50 9.05 11.17
C VAL A 25 -13.41 9.16 12.39
N ASP A 26 -14.67 8.75 12.27
CA ASP A 26 -15.64 8.75 13.37
C ASP A 26 -15.26 7.74 14.48
N GLU A 27 -14.50 6.68 14.15
CA GLU A 27 -13.90 5.71 15.08
C GLU A 27 -12.52 6.15 15.65
N ASP A 28 -12.20 7.44 15.57
CA ASP A 28 -10.96 8.05 16.08
C ASP A 28 -9.66 7.60 15.38
N CYS A 29 -9.73 7.05 14.17
CA CYS A 29 -8.54 6.82 13.38
C CYS A 29 -7.91 8.16 12.95
N VAL A 30 -6.61 8.30 13.15
CA VAL A 30 -5.84 9.52 12.84
C VAL A 30 -4.97 9.41 11.59
N VAL A 31 -4.86 8.20 11.03
CA VAL A 31 -4.22 7.92 9.74
C VAL A 31 -5.13 7.00 8.95
N ILE A 32 -5.53 7.42 7.78
CA ILE A 32 -6.35 6.65 6.85
C ILE A 32 -5.47 6.22 5.68
N SER A 33 -5.27 4.92 5.55
CA SER A 33 -4.59 4.32 4.40
C SER A 33 -5.60 3.62 3.50
N GLN A 34 -5.46 3.74 2.19
CA GLN A 34 -6.35 3.10 1.23
C GLN A 34 -5.61 2.15 0.28
N HIS A 35 -6.34 1.15 -0.21
CA HIS A 35 -5.94 0.27 -1.33
C HIS A 35 -6.98 0.31 -2.47
N SER A 36 -7.96 1.19 -2.36
CA SER A 36 -8.96 1.48 -3.38
C SER A 36 -8.51 2.66 -4.25
N ASP A 37 -9.18 2.90 -5.37
CA ASP A 37 -8.61 3.70 -6.46
C ASP A 37 -9.08 5.16 -6.51
N THR A 38 -10.09 5.55 -5.69
CA THR A 38 -10.62 6.91 -5.82
C THR A 38 -9.97 7.90 -4.84
N VAL A 39 -10.13 9.17 -5.11
CA VAL A 39 -9.65 10.25 -4.23
C VAL A 39 -10.56 10.50 -3.01
N GLY A 40 -11.61 9.70 -2.85
CA GLY A 40 -12.62 9.87 -1.80
C GLY A 40 -12.04 9.93 -0.39
N PRO A 41 -11.20 8.97 0.04
CA PRO A 41 -10.59 8.98 1.36
C PRO A 41 -9.70 10.20 1.62
N ALA A 42 -8.89 10.59 0.63
CA ALA A 42 -8.05 11.79 0.73
C ALA A 42 -8.89 13.04 0.96
N ALA A 43 -9.99 13.21 0.21
CA ALA A 43 -10.91 14.32 0.38
C ALA A 43 -11.60 14.33 1.76
N ILE A 44 -11.90 13.18 2.33
CA ILE A 44 -12.42 13.10 3.72
C ILE A 44 -11.36 13.57 4.72
N CYS A 45 -10.12 13.12 4.60
CA CYS A 45 -9.05 13.54 5.50
C CYS A 45 -8.79 15.04 5.45
N GLU A 46 -8.75 15.62 4.23
CA GLU A 46 -8.53 17.05 4.05
C GLU A 46 -9.62 17.90 4.69
N ASN A 47 -10.87 17.44 4.62
CA ASN A 47 -12.03 18.18 5.12
C ASN A 47 -12.48 17.78 6.54
N ALA A 48 -11.78 16.90 7.21
CA ALA A 48 -12.12 16.45 8.54
C ALA A 48 -12.04 17.60 9.57
N GLN A 49 -13.16 17.92 10.21
CA GLN A 49 -13.26 18.96 11.23
C GLN A 49 -13.00 18.33 12.60
N ARG A 50 -11.73 18.17 12.95
CA ARG A 50 -11.31 17.56 14.22
C ARG A 50 -10.17 18.33 14.86
N ASP A 51 -10.12 18.31 16.19
CA ASP A 51 -9.03 18.92 16.98
C ASP A 51 -7.68 18.24 16.68
N ILE A 52 -7.71 16.91 16.48
CA ILE A 52 -6.54 16.15 16.05
C ILE A 52 -6.62 15.96 14.54
N PRO A 53 -5.60 16.38 13.79
CA PRO A 53 -5.56 16.19 12.34
C PRO A 53 -5.66 14.73 11.95
N VAL A 54 -6.39 14.45 10.87
CA VAL A 54 -6.45 13.12 10.25
C VAL A 54 -5.61 13.14 8.99
N TYR A 55 -4.62 12.25 8.91
CA TYR A 55 -3.70 12.16 7.79
C TYR A 55 -4.08 11.04 6.84
N HIS A 56 -3.58 11.13 5.61
CA HIS A 56 -3.87 10.21 4.55
C HIS A 56 -2.61 9.56 3.97
N VAL A 57 -2.69 8.28 3.65
CA VAL A 57 -1.71 7.52 2.86
C VAL A 57 -2.43 7.00 1.62
N GLY A 58 -1.99 7.46 0.45
CA GLY A 58 -2.64 7.20 -0.83
C GLY A 58 -2.18 5.92 -1.53
N TYR A 59 -2.91 5.55 -2.58
CA TYR A 59 -2.65 4.39 -3.42
C TYR A 59 -2.79 4.74 -4.90
N ASN A 60 -1.91 4.16 -5.72
CA ASN A 60 -1.81 4.25 -7.18
C ASN A 60 -1.51 5.62 -7.77
N GLN A 61 -1.83 6.70 -7.12
CA GLN A 61 -1.56 8.07 -7.59
C GLN A 61 -1.22 8.98 -6.43
N SER A 62 -0.54 10.09 -6.73
CA SER A 62 -0.34 11.14 -5.73
C SER A 62 -1.69 11.73 -5.31
N MET A 63 -1.87 11.90 -4.02
CA MET A 63 -3.07 12.54 -3.44
C MET A 63 -2.80 13.95 -2.94
N THR A 64 -1.61 14.49 -3.19
CA THR A 64 -1.18 15.80 -2.69
C THR A 64 -2.04 16.94 -3.24
N ASP A 65 -2.50 16.85 -4.48
CA ASP A 65 -3.39 17.86 -5.07
C ASP A 65 -4.80 17.85 -4.46
N ILE A 66 -5.24 16.71 -3.94
CA ILE A 66 -6.57 16.54 -3.33
C ILE A 66 -6.54 16.85 -1.84
N ALA A 67 -5.46 16.47 -1.18
CA ALA A 67 -5.27 16.62 0.25
C ALA A 67 -3.91 17.25 0.58
N PRO A 68 -3.67 18.51 0.17
CA PRO A 68 -2.34 19.14 0.30
C PRO A 68 -1.87 19.29 1.75
N THR A 69 -2.79 19.36 2.71
CA THR A 69 -2.45 19.52 4.13
C THR A 69 -2.57 18.22 4.93
N ARG A 70 -3.00 17.13 4.30
CA ARG A 70 -3.27 15.86 4.98
C ARG A 70 -2.63 14.63 4.32
N SER A 71 -2.38 14.64 3.00
CA SER A 71 -1.72 13.52 2.32
C SER A 71 -0.24 13.49 2.68
N LEU A 72 0.19 12.43 3.37
CA LEU A 72 1.59 12.24 3.80
C LEU A 72 2.45 11.71 2.65
N VAL A 73 1.93 10.70 1.98
CA VAL A 73 2.63 9.91 0.95
C VAL A 73 1.62 9.06 0.19
N SER A 74 1.97 8.63 -1.00
CA SER A 74 1.25 7.57 -1.71
C SER A 74 2.21 6.47 -2.16
N CYS A 75 1.68 5.27 -2.36
CA CYS A 75 2.40 4.19 -3.03
C CYS A 75 1.66 3.79 -4.31
N CYS A 76 2.39 3.22 -5.26
CA CYS A 76 1.78 2.71 -6.50
C CYS A 76 2.42 1.41 -6.94
N VAL A 77 1.69 0.66 -7.77
CA VAL A 77 2.25 -0.41 -8.60
C VAL A 77 2.65 0.20 -9.92
N ASP A 78 3.92 0.05 -10.30
CA ASP A 78 4.44 0.48 -11.60
C ASP A 78 4.52 -0.73 -12.54
N TYR A 79 3.62 -0.76 -13.50
CA TYR A 79 3.53 -1.84 -14.50
C TYR A 79 4.48 -1.67 -15.68
N SER A 80 5.24 -0.57 -15.77
CA SER A 80 6.07 -0.24 -16.94
C SER A 80 7.07 -1.34 -17.26
N SER A 81 7.83 -1.78 -16.25
CA SER A 81 8.84 -2.82 -16.42
C SER A 81 8.23 -4.16 -16.89
N TYR A 82 7.09 -4.55 -16.33
CA TYR A 82 6.38 -5.75 -16.77
C TYR A 82 5.94 -5.67 -18.22
N PHE A 83 5.35 -4.55 -18.63
CA PHE A 83 4.91 -4.39 -20.03
C PHE A 83 6.07 -4.33 -21.00
N GLU A 84 7.14 -3.61 -20.69
CA GLU A 84 8.34 -3.56 -21.52
C GLU A 84 8.96 -4.95 -21.75
N GLN A 85 9.13 -5.71 -20.66
CA GLN A 85 9.69 -7.06 -20.71
C GLN A 85 8.76 -8.04 -21.40
N SER A 86 7.44 -7.89 -21.26
CA SER A 86 6.45 -8.70 -21.95
C SER A 86 6.46 -8.44 -23.47
N VAL A 87 6.52 -7.18 -23.88
CA VAL A 87 6.64 -6.80 -25.30
C VAL A 87 7.96 -7.32 -25.88
N TYR A 88 9.06 -7.17 -25.14
CA TYR A 88 10.35 -7.74 -25.54
C TYR A 88 10.27 -9.25 -25.78
N ALA A 89 9.63 -10.00 -24.87
CA ALA A 89 9.45 -11.44 -25.01
C ALA A 89 8.71 -11.80 -26.30
N LEU A 90 7.59 -11.12 -26.56
CA LEU A 90 6.77 -11.35 -27.76
C LEU A 90 7.53 -11.04 -29.05
N LEU A 91 8.31 -9.95 -29.08
CA LEU A 91 9.10 -9.58 -30.26
C LEU A 91 10.27 -10.54 -30.55
N HIS A 92 10.66 -11.36 -29.58
CA HIS A 92 11.79 -12.29 -29.72
C HIS A 92 11.37 -13.76 -29.64
N ASP A 93 10.08 -14.06 -29.80
CA ASP A 93 9.53 -15.43 -29.71
C ASP A 93 9.89 -16.15 -28.41
N LYS A 94 9.95 -15.40 -27.31
CA LYS A 94 10.21 -15.92 -25.95
C LYS A 94 8.93 -15.97 -25.13
N LYS A 95 8.95 -16.78 -24.09
CA LYS A 95 7.89 -16.75 -23.08
C LYS A 95 8.08 -15.53 -22.17
N ILE A 96 6.97 -14.92 -21.75
CA ILE A 96 7.00 -13.76 -20.85
C ILE A 96 7.73 -14.11 -19.56
N GLU A 97 7.47 -15.30 -18.99
CA GLU A 97 8.06 -15.78 -17.74
C GLU A 97 9.59 -15.90 -17.78
N GLU A 98 10.16 -15.99 -18.97
CA GLU A 98 11.63 -16.07 -19.17
C GLU A 98 12.28 -14.68 -19.26
N CYS A 99 11.48 -13.62 -19.40
CA CYS A 99 11.97 -12.27 -19.65
C CYS A 99 11.68 -11.30 -18.50
N ILE A 100 10.68 -11.56 -17.66
CA ILE A 100 10.37 -10.69 -16.53
C ILE A 100 11.36 -10.90 -15.39
N ASP A 101 11.71 -9.84 -14.70
CA ASP A 101 12.63 -9.84 -13.56
C ASP A 101 11.96 -10.14 -12.21
N GLY A 102 10.63 -10.30 -12.23
CA GLY A 102 9.83 -10.72 -11.08
C GLY A 102 9.82 -12.23 -10.89
N ARG A 103 9.17 -12.68 -9.82
CA ARG A 103 8.83 -14.09 -9.62
C ARG A 103 7.56 -14.44 -10.38
N THR A 104 7.53 -15.65 -10.93
CA THR A 104 6.33 -16.20 -11.57
C THR A 104 5.78 -17.37 -10.79
N TYR A 105 4.46 -17.43 -10.68
CA TYR A 105 3.75 -18.58 -10.15
C TYR A 105 2.50 -18.82 -10.98
N LYS A 106 2.44 -19.97 -11.66
CA LYS A 106 1.39 -20.26 -12.65
C LYS A 106 1.32 -19.17 -13.73
N GLN A 107 0.26 -18.37 -13.71
CA GLN A 107 0.02 -17.26 -14.64
C GLN A 107 0.24 -15.89 -14.00
N ASP A 108 0.65 -15.86 -12.74
CA ASP A 108 0.87 -14.62 -12.01
C ASP A 108 2.34 -14.20 -12.07
N ALA A 109 2.55 -12.90 -12.13
CA ALA A 109 3.86 -12.28 -12.03
C ALA A 109 3.89 -11.36 -10.80
N MET A 110 4.93 -11.47 -9.98
CA MET A 110 5.06 -10.72 -8.74
C MET A 110 6.45 -10.14 -8.60
N ALA A 111 6.53 -8.87 -8.25
CA ALA A 111 7.76 -8.22 -7.85
C ALA A 111 7.46 -7.10 -6.84
N GLY A 112 8.47 -6.71 -6.11
CA GLY A 112 8.36 -5.70 -5.07
C GLY A 112 9.10 -4.41 -5.42
N ILE A 113 9.43 -3.69 -4.37
CA ILE A 113 10.15 -2.42 -4.44
C ILE A 113 11.58 -2.62 -4.97
N ASP A 114 12.19 -3.78 -4.71
CA ASP A 114 13.51 -4.18 -5.18
C ASP A 114 13.64 -4.29 -6.70
N LYS A 115 12.51 -4.44 -7.40
CA LYS A 115 12.42 -4.48 -8.87
C LYS A 115 11.75 -3.23 -9.46
N GLY A 116 11.42 -2.26 -8.61
CA GLY A 116 10.72 -1.05 -9.05
C GLY A 116 9.26 -1.25 -9.44
N TRP A 117 8.67 -2.44 -9.18
CA TRP A 117 7.26 -2.69 -9.45
C TRP A 117 6.35 -2.06 -8.41
N VAL A 118 6.88 -1.80 -7.21
CA VAL A 118 6.22 -0.99 -6.18
C VAL A 118 7.06 0.23 -5.94
N ARG A 119 6.44 1.40 -5.88
CA ARG A 119 7.10 2.69 -5.69
C ARG A 119 6.40 3.53 -4.65
N ILE A 120 7.18 4.33 -3.95
CA ILE A 120 6.69 5.41 -3.11
C ILE A 120 6.62 6.68 -3.95
N LEU A 121 5.47 7.34 -3.90
CA LEU A 121 5.21 8.61 -4.60
C LEU A 121 5.18 9.75 -3.58
N ASP A 122 5.70 10.90 -3.98
CA ASP A 122 5.50 12.23 -3.39
C ASP A 122 5.33 12.25 -1.85
N ILE A 123 6.43 12.07 -1.13
CA ILE A 123 6.43 12.37 0.31
C ILE A 123 6.18 13.87 0.47
N ASN A 124 5.10 14.23 1.14
CA ASN A 124 4.71 15.61 1.33
C ASN A 124 5.57 16.30 2.40
N GLU A 125 6.74 16.77 2.00
CA GLU A 125 7.72 17.38 2.90
C GLU A 125 7.19 18.66 3.59
N ALA A 126 6.08 19.23 3.12
CA ALA A 126 5.47 20.41 3.76
C ALA A 126 4.77 20.09 5.09
N ILE A 127 4.37 18.82 5.30
CA ILE A 127 3.58 18.42 6.47
C ILE A 127 4.21 17.31 7.29
N VAL A 128 5.14 16.53 6.72
CA VAL A 128 5.84 15.47 7.46
C VAL A 128 6.96 16.06 8.32
N PRO A 129 7.30 15.45 9.46
CA PRO A 129 8.44 15.88 10.26
C PRO A 129 9.75 15.83 9.47
N LYS A 130 10.67 16.73 9.79
CA LYS A 130 12.02 16.71 9.21
C LYS A 130 12.71 15.37 9.49
N GLY A 131 13.32 14.80 8.45
CA GLY A 131 13.99 13.49 8.52
C GLY A 131 13.08 12.31 8.11
N THR A 132 11.79 12.55 7.84
CA THR A 132 10.87 11.49 7.41
C THR A 132 11.28 10.89 6.06
N LYS A 133 11.66 11.75 5.10
CA LYS A 133 12.07 11.31 3.76
C LYS A 133 13.29 10.40 3.83
N GLU A 134 14.32 10.84 4.54
CA GLU A 134 15.55 10.07 4.75
C GLU A 134 15.29 8.74 5.45
N MET A 135 14.35 8.70 6.40
CA MET A 135 13.94 7.47 7.07
C MET A 135 13.21 6.51 6.12
N VAL A 136 12.35 7.02 5.25
CA VAL A 136 11.67 6.22 4.23
C VAL A 136 12.67 5.65 3.24
N GLU A 137 13.60 6.46 2.72
CA GLU A 137 14.64 6.04 1.79
C GLU A 137 15.57 4.96 2.41
N ASP A 138 16.01 5.14 3.66
CA ASP A 138 16.79 4.13 4.39
C ASP A 138 15.99 2.83 4.62
N THR A 139 14.69 2.94 4.83
CA THR A 139 13.81 1.77 4.98
C THR A 139 13.66 1.01 3.66
N ILE A 140 13.48 1.72 2.55
CA ILE A 140 13.44 1.13 1.20
C ILE A 140 14.75 0.38 0.93
N GLU A 141 15.88 1.01 1.16
CA GLU A 141 17.20 0.37 0.98
C GLU A 141 17.36 -0.90 1.83
N LYS A 142 16.84 -0.92 3.05
CA LYS A 142 16.86 -2.12 3.90
C LYS A 142 15.99 -3.25 3.36
N ILE A 143 14.81 -2.91 2.81
CA ILE A 143 13.92 -3.90 2.17
C ILE A 143 14.60 -4.47 0.92
N GLU A 144 15.12 -3.62 0.03
CA GLU A 144 15.82 -4.02 -1.20
C GLU A 144 17.00 -4.95 -0.93
N LYS A 145 17.73 -4.69 0.14
CA LYS A 145 18.88 -5.51 0.57
C LYS A 145 18.49 -6.74 1.40
N GLY A 146 17.21 -7.01 1.59
CA GLY A 146 16.71 -8.13 2.41
C GLY A 146 17.12 -8.03 3.89
N LYS A 147 17.43 -6.81 4.37
CA LYS A 147 17.81 -6.57 5.76
C LYS A 147 16.63 -6.27 6.67
N LEU A 148 15.47 -6.02 6.11
CA LEU A 148 14.22 -5.78 6.81
C LEU A 148 13.15 -6.72 6.28
N GLU A 149 12.62 -7.56 7.17
CA GLU A 149 11.42 -8.35 6.92
C GLU A 149 10.21 -7.61 7.52
N VAL A 150 9.28 -7.17 6.65
CA VAL A 150 8.15 -6.32 7.04
C VAL A 150 7.20 -7.05 7.99
N PHE A 151 6.96 -8.34 7.76
CA PHE A 151 6.03 -9.17 8.54
C PHE A 151 6.77 -10.15 9.45
N SER A 152 7.80 -9.68 10.15
CA SER A 152 8.51 -10.47 11.16
C SER A 152 8.25 -9.91 12.56
N GLY A 153 8.08 -10.79 13.54
CA GLY A 153 7.95 -10.43 14.93
C GLY A 153 6.70 -10.96 15.63
N PRO A 154 6.50 -10.64 16.90
CA PRO A 154 5.37 -11.09 17.70
C PRO A 154 4.12 -10.27 17.42
N PHE A 155 3.55 -10.45 16.22
CA PHE A 155 2.27 -9.82 15.87
C PHE A 155 1.12 -10.72 16.27
N THR A 156 0.12 -10.14 16.93
CA THR A 156 -1.13 -10.81 17.24
C THR A 156 -2.29 -9.99 16.69
N GLY A 157 -3.31 -10.66 16.24
CA GLY A 157 -4.50 -10.02 15.70
C GLY A 157 -5.70 -10.96 15.76
N VAL A 158 -6.81 -10.50 15.23
CA VAL A 158 -8.00 -11.31 15.00
C VAL A 158 -8.37 -11.23 13.53
N SER A 159 -8.88 -12.31 12.98
CA SER A 159 -9.40 -12.31 11.63
C SER A 159 -10.54 -11.30 11.48
N VAL A 160 -10.57 -10.58 10.37
CA VAL A 160 -11.67 -9.68 10.06
C VAL A 160 -12.94 -10.43 9.65
N PHE A 161 -12.81 -11.70 9.27
CA PHE A 161 -13.91 -12.57 8.87
C PHE A 161 -14.47 -13.39 10.02
N ASP A 162 -13.64 -13.71 11.03
CA ASP A 162 -14.05 -14.40 12.25
C ASP A 162 -13.25 -13.84 13.44
N ARG A 163 -13.94 -13.09 14.30
CA ARG A 163 -13.32 -12.46 15.50
C ARG A 163 -12.84 -13.48 16.54
N ASN A 164 -13.24 -14.75 16.44
CA ASN A 164 -12.75 -15.83 17.30
C ASN A 164 -11.44 -16.43 16.76
N ASP A 165 -11.12 -16.20 15.50
CA ASP A 165 -9.90 -16.66 14.87
C ASP A 165 -8.75 -15.70 15.23
N LYS A 166 -7.91 -16.14 16.19
CA LYS A 166 -6.73 -15.40 16.64
C LYS A 166 -5.55 -15.72 15.75
N ILE A 167 -5.03 -14.68 15.11
CA ILE A 167 -3.84 -14.76 14.28
C ILE A 167 -2.62 -14.43 15.13
N ASN A 168 -1.62 -15.30 15.13
CA ASN A 168 -0.36 -15.11 15.85
C ASN A 168 0.80 -15.28 14.88
N LEU A 169 1.51 -14.19 14.59
CA LEU A 169 2.67 -14.15 13.72
C LEU A 169 3.96 -14.09 14.55
N ASN A 170 4.16 -15.07 15.46
CA ASN A 170 5.40 -15.18 16.23
C ASN A 170 6.61 -15.65 15.41
N THR A 171 6.37 -16.12 14.19
CA THR A 171 7.39 -16.49 13.21
C THR A 171 7.21 -15.63 11.97
N PRO A 172 8.28 -15.39 11.18
CA PRO A 172 8.15 -14.68 9.91
C PRO A 172 7.05 -15.30 9.07
N TYR A 173 6.03 -14.53 8.74
CA TYR A 173 4.99 -14.95 7.82
C TYR A 173 5.63 -15.12 6.45
N LYS A 174 5.48 -16.30 5.87
CA LYS A 174 5.79 -16.51 4.45
C LYS A 174 4.46 -16.62 3.74
N GLU A 175 4.18 -15.64 2.91
CA GLU A 175 3.02 -15.66 2.03
C GLU A 175 3.08 -16.94 1.20
N ASN A 176 2.05 -17.77 1.33
CA ASN A 176 1.93 -18.94 0.48
C ASN A 176 1.52 -18.48 -0.91
N ALA A 177 2.20 -18.97 -1.93
CA ALA A 177 1.84 -18.76 -3.32
C ALA A 177 0.41 -19.22 -3.69
N ASN A 178 -0.34 -19.74 -2.73
CA ASN A 178 -1.73 -20.19 -2.85
C ASN A 178 -2.73 -19.27 -2.11
N SER A 179 -2.27 -18.20 -1.47
CA SER A 179 -3.13 -17.24 -0.79
C SER A 179 -3.47 -16.07 -1.69
N SER A 180 -4.10 -16.36 -2.82
CA SER A 180 -4.71 -15.34 -3.68
C SER A 180 -6.23 -15.35 -3.50
#